data_b1f796d7c03a9676529f1923b3a218c3
#
_entry.id   b1f796d7c03a9676529f1923b3a218c3
#
_cell.length_a   1.000
_cell.length_b   1.000
_cell.length_c   1.000
_cell.angle_alpha   90.00
_cell.angle_beta   90.00
_cell.angle_gamma   90.00
#
_symmetry.space_group_name_H-M   'P 1'
#
loop_
_entity.id
_entity.type
_entity.pdbx_description
1 polymer ?
#
loop_
_entity_poly.entity_id
_entity_poly.type
_entity_poly.pdbx_seq_one_letter_code
_entity_poly.pdbx_strand_id
1 'polypeptide(L)'
;IDFYGKNKMNTYLYGPKDDPYHSCPNWRLPYPEKEAANLKELVDACRKARVEFVWAIHPGQDIKWNEEDYNNIIKKFNLMYDMGVRSFAIFFDDISGEGTRSDRQVGLLNRLTDDFVKAKGDVTSLTVCPTDYSRMWAGPGENDQLATYGKTLYPEIKVFWTGDVVCSDLTNDTMDWVNSRIKRPAYYWWNY
;
A
#
# COMPACT_ATOMS: atom_id res chain seq x y z
N ILE A 1 8.62 -4.73 -18.08
CA ILE A 1 7.87 -5.93 -17.64
C ILE A 1 8.51 -7.21 -18.17
N ASP A 2 8.88 -7.28 -19.44
CA ASP A 2 9.54 -8.48 -20.02
C ASP A 2 10.81 -8.89 -19.28
N PHE A 3 11.60 -7.92 -18.82
CA PHE A 3 12.76 -8.17 -17.96
C PHE A 3 12.36 -8.86 -16.64
N TYR A 4 11.28 -8.41 -16.01
CA TYR A 4 10.76 -9.01 -14.76
C TYR A 4 10.39 -10.49 -14.98
N GLY A 5 9.57 -10.76 -15.99
CA GLY A 5 9.17 -12.14 -16.30
C GLY A 5 10.33 -13.06 -16.60
N LYS A 6 11.34 -12.60 -17.39
CA LYS A 6 12.54 -13.37 -17.74
C LYS A 6 13.45 -13.64 -16.54
N ASN A 7 13.49 -12.74 -15.56
CA ASN A 7 14.36 -12.83 -14.38
C ASN A 7 13.63 -13.30 -13.11
N LYS A 8 12.42 -13.85 -13.25
CA LYS A 8 11.62 -14.40 -12.14
C LYS A 8 11.23 -13.36 -11.07
N MET A 9 11.23 -12.09 -11.42
CA MET A 9 10.61 -11.05 -10.61
C MET A 9 9.10 -11.17 -10.81
N ASN A 10 8.37 -11.46 -9.75
CA ASN A 10 6.96 -11.87 -9.83
C ASN A 10 5.97 -10.75 -9.57
N THR A 11 6.42 -9.56 -9.14
CA THR A 11 5.54 -8.46 -8.75
C THR A 11 6.08 -7.13 -9.25
N TYR A 12 5.21 -6.31 -9.81
CA TYR A 12 5.46 -4.91 -10.16
C TYR A 12 4.53 -4.01 -9.36
N LEU A 13 5.08 -3.27 -8.40
CA LEU A 13 4.33 -2.33 -7.59
C LEU A 13 4.32 -0.96 -8.26
N TYR A 14 3.13 -0.48 -8.64
CA TYR A 14 2.91 0.82 -9.25
C TYR A 14 2.48 1.84 -8.18
N GLY A 15 3.34 2.81 -7.90
CA GLY A 15 3.07 3.88 -6.95
C GLY A 15 4.04 5.05 -7.12
N PRO A 16 4.19 5.61 -8.37
CA PRO A 16 5.14 6.69 -8.64
C PRO A 16 4.66 8.00 -8.02
N LYS A 17 5.54 8.67 -7.27
CA LYS A 17 5.21 9.93 -6.56
C LYS A 17 4.85 11.10 -7.49
N ASP A 18 5.20 11.03 -8.76
CA ASP A 18 4.87 12.01 -9.80
C ASP A 18 3.54 11.74 -10.53
N ASP A 19 2.83 10.67 -10.18
CA ASP A 19 1.47 10.42 -10.66
C ASP A 19 0.44 11.12 -9.75
N PRO A 20 -0.18 12.23 -10.21
CA PRO A 20 -1.11 12.97 -9.38
C PRO A 20 -2.46 12.26 -9.17
N TYR A 21 -2.74 11.17 -9.91
CA TYR A 21 -3.98 10.39 -9.80
C TYR A 21 -3.84 9.17 -8.89
N HIS A 22 -2.61 8.76 -8.60
CA HIS A 22 -2.27 7.82 -7.54
C HIS A 22 -2.19 8.53 -6.19
N SER A 23 -1.71 9.79 -6.17
CA SER A 23 -1.50 10.60 -4.98
C SER A 23 -2.20 11.97 -5.07
N CYS A 24 -1.82 12.91 -4.20
CA CYS A 24 -2.28 14.30 -4.31
C CYS A 24 -1.78 14.97 -5.60
N PRO A 25 -2.59 15.90 -6.15
CA PRO A 25 -3.88 16.36 -5.60
C PRO A 25 -5.09 15.58 -6.10
N ASN A 26 -4.95 14.64 -7.05
CA ASN A 26 -6.07 14.10 -7.84
C ASN A 26 -6.42 12.63 -7.52
N TRP A 27 -5.96 12.07 -6.40
CA TRP A 27 -6.26 10.67 -6.05
C TRP A 27 -7.77 10.36 -5.98
N ARG A 28 -8.60 11.39 -5.72
CA ARG A 28 -10.08 11.28 -5.71
C ARG A 28 -10.70 11.19 -7.10
N LEU A 29 -9.96 11.61 -8.14
CA LEU A 29 -10.47 11.68 -9.52
C LEU A 29 -10.12 10.42 -10.31
N PRO A 30 -10.93 10.03 -11.31
CA PRO A 30 -10.53 8.99 -12.25
C PRO A 30 -9.30 9.43 -13.05
N TYR A 31 -8.55 8.46 -13.55
CA TYR A 31 -7.49 8.75 -14.53
C TYR A 31 -8.09 9.33 -15.80
N PRO A 32 -7.45 10.33 -16.43
CA PRO A 32 -7.79 10.74 -17.80
C PRO A 32 -7.66 9.57 -18.78
N GLU A 33 -8.37 9.64 -19.90
CA GLU A 33 -8.48 8.54 -20.84
C GLU A 33 -7.13 7.98 -21.32
N LYS A 34 -6.19 8.89 -21.66
CA LYS A 34 -4.85 8.51 -22.14
C LYS A 34 -4.04 7.78 -21.06
N GLU A 35 -4.02 8.31 -19.83
CA GLU A 35 -3.32 7.72 -18.70
C GLU A 35 -3.95 6.38 -18.30
N ALA A 36 -5.28 6.31 -18.32
CA ALA A 36 -6.01 5.06 -18.09
C ALA A 36 -5.67 3.99 -19.13
N ALA A 37 -5.55 4.37 -20.43
CA ALA A 37 -5.14 3.47 -21.48
C ALA A 37 -3.70 2.95 -21.28
N ASN A 38 -2.76 3.84 -20.93
CA ASN A 38 -1.38 3.45 -20.61
C ASN A 38 -1.30 2.49 -19.42
N LEU A 39 -2.08 2.74 -18.36
CA LEU A 39 -2.16 1.84 -17.20
C LEU A 39 -2.72 0.47 -17.62
N LYS A 40 -3.75 0.45 -18.44
CA LYS A 40 -4.35 -0.79 -18.96
C LYS A 40 -3.34 -1.62 -19.74
N GLU A 41 -2.56 -0.98 -20.60
CA GLU A 41 -1.47 -1.65 -21.35
C GLU A 41 -0.43 -2.24 -20.40
N LEU A 42 -0.07 -1.53 -19.34
CA LEU A 42 0.88 -2.01 -18.33
C LEU A 42 0.33 -3.21 -17.55
N VAL A 43 -0.94 -3.16 -17.13
CA VAL A 43 -1.63 -4.29 -16.48
C VAL A 43 -1.65 -5.52 -17.38
N ASP A 44 -1.98 -5.34 -18.66
CA ASP A 44 -2.02 -6.44 -19.64
C ASP A 44 -0.63 -7.02 -19.91
N ALA A 45 0.41 -6.17 -19.97
CA ALA A 45 1.79 -6.62 -20.12
C ALA A 45 2.25 -7.44 -18.90
N CYS A 46 1.92 -6.99 -17.68
CA CYS A 46 2.22 -7.73 -16.45
C CYS A 46 1.53 -9.10 -16.45
N ARG A 47 0.24 -9.14 -16.77
CA ARG A 47 -0.52 -10.40 -16.85
C ARG A 47 0.09 -11.36 -17.87
N LYS A 48 0.46 -10.87 -19.07
CA LYS A 48 1.11 -11.66 -20.13
C LYS A 48 2.46 -12.23 -19.70
N ALA A 49 3.24 -11.44 -18.93
CA ALA A 49 4.54 -11.85 -18.42
C ALA A 49 4.45 -12.69 -17.12
N ARG A 50 3.26 -12.96 -16.60
CA ARG A 50 3.01 -13.62 -15.30
C ARG A 50 3.64 -12.85 -14.13
N VAL A 51 3.61 -11.53 -14.20
CA VAL A 51 4.02 -10.60 -13.15
C VAL A 51 2.76 -10.03 -12.52
N GLU A 52 2.65 -10.11 -11.21
CA GLU A 52 1.55 -9.48 -10.46
C GLU A 52 1.66 -7.96 -10.56
N PHE A 53 0.61 -7.29 -11.01
CA PHE A 53 0.52 -5.83 -10.99
C PHE A 53 -0.17 -5.38 -9.73
N VAL A 54 0.56 -4.70 -8.84
CA VAL A 54 0.01 -4.08 -7.63
C VAL A 54 -0.18 -2.60 -7.88
N TRP A 55 -1.41 -2.10 -7.80
CA TRP A 55 -1.67 -0.67 -7.88
C TRP A 55 -1.80 -0.06 -6.48
N ALA A 56 -1.02 1.00 -6.21
CA ALA A 56 -1.05 1.70 -4.95
C ALA A 56 -1.85 3.01 -5.04
N ILE A 57 -2.50 3.43 -3.94
CA ILE A 57 -3.02 4.76 -3.72
C ILE A 57 -2.30 5.41 -2.54
N HIS A 58 -2.03 6.72 -2.64
CA HIS A 58 -1.35 7.51 -1.61
C HIS A 58 -2.22 8.71 -1.19
N PRO A 59 -3.28 8.50 -0.38
CA PRO A 59 -4.23 9.54 -0.03
C PRO A 59 -3.81 10.39 1.18
N GLY A 60 -2.73 10.01 1.87
CA GLY A 60 -2.40 10.44 3.22
C GLY A 60 -2.13 11.94 3.38
N GLN A 61 -1.77 12.65 2.32
CA GLN A 61 -1.46 14.08 2.38
C GLN A 61 -2.67 14.96 2.77
N ASP A 62 -3.89 14.57 2.34
CA ASP A 62 -5.09 15.41 2.48
C ASP A 62 -6.37 14.63 2.78
N ILE A 63 -6.26 13.37 3.17
CA ILE A 63 -7.40 12.53 3.56
C ILE A 63 -8.14 13.12 4.76
N LYS A 64 -9.46 13.19 4.68
CA LYS A 64 -10.33 13.76 5.72
C LYS A 64 -10.96 12.72 6.63
N TRP A 65 -10.73 11.44 6.39
CA TRP A 65 -11.28 10.32 7.17
C TRP A 65 -12.81 10.30 7.26
N ASN A 66 -13.50 10.79 6.21
CA ASN A 66 -14.95 10.82 6.09
C ASN A 66 -15.46 9.83 5.04
N GLU A 67 -16.79 9.66 4.98
CA GLU A 67 -17.43 8.77 4.01
C GLU A 67 -17.21 9.19 2.56
N GLU A 68 -17.06 10.48 2.28
CA GLU A 68 -16.79 10.98 0.93
C GLU A 68 -15.45 10.45 0.42
N ASP A 69 -14.38 10.60 1.22
CA ASP A 69 -13.04 10.12 0.88
C ASP A 69 -12.99 8.59 0.79
N TYR A 70 -13.66 7.90 1.72
CA TYR A 70 -13.80 6.46 1.64
C TYR A 70 -14.45 6.01 0.32
N ASN A 71 -15.56 6.63 -0.06
CA ASN A 71 -16.26 6.33 -1.30
C ASN A 71 -15.43 6.66 -2.54
N ASN A 72 -14.58 7.69 -2.50
CA ASN A 72 -13.65 8.01 -3.58
C ASN A 72 -12.56 6.92 -3.73
N ILE A 73 -12.05 6.38 -2.63
CA ILE A 73 -11.12 5.23 -2.67
C ILE A 73 -11.80 4.00 -3.27
N ILE A 74 -13.00 3.65 -2.83
CA ILE A 74 -13.77 2.52 -3.37
C ILE A 74 -14.04 2.68 -4.87
N LYS A 75 -14.43 3.89 -5.31
CA LYS A 75 -14.61 4.18 -6.74
C LYS A 75 -13.33 3.96 -7.53
N LYS A 76 -12.20 4.48 -7.04
CA LYS A 76 -10.90 4.34 -7.70
C LYS A 76 -10.48 2.86 -7.74
N PHE A 77 -10.65 2.11 -6.66
CA PHE A 77 -10.37 0.68 -6.61
C PHE A 77 -11.21 -0.11 -7.61
N ASN A 78 -12.49 0.21 -7.76
CA ASN A 78 -13.35 -0.43 -8.76
C ASN A 78 -12.88 -0.10 -10.19
N LEU A 79 -12.51 1.15 -10.49
CA LEU A 79 -11.94 1.51 -11.80
C LEU A 79 -10.68 0.70 -12.12
N MET A 80 -9.77 0.55 -11.17
CA MET A 80 -8.56 -0.26 -11.34
C MET A 80 -8.90 -1.75 -11.49
N TYR A 81 -9.84 -2.26 -10.70
CA TYR A 81 -10.33 -3.63 -10.79
C TYR A 81 -10.89 -3.93 -12.19
N ASP A 82 -11.69 -3.03 -12.75
CA ASP A 82 -12.28 -3.14 -14.09
C ASP A 82 -11.22 -3.12 -15.19
N MET A 83 -10.08 -2.44 -14.96
CA MET A 83 -8.89 -2.51 -15.83
C MET A 83 -8.14 -3.85 -15.75
N GLY A 84 -8.46 -4.69 -14.76
CA GLY A 84 -7.83 -6.00 -14.57
C GLY A 84 -6.85 -6.09 -13.40
N VAL A 85 -6.72 -5.04 -12.57
CA VAL A 85 -5.90 -5.07 -11.34
C VAL A 85 -6.56 -6.00 -10.32
N ARG A 86 -5.74 -6.83 -9.65
CA ARG A 86 -6.19 -7.76 -8.60
C ARG A 86 -5.43 -7.63 -7.29
N SER A 87 -4.45 -6.73 -7.25
CA SER A 87 -3.61 -6.49 -6.07
C SER A 87 -3.50 -4.99 -5.82
N PHE A 88 -3.74 -4.59 -4.58
CA PHE A 88 -3.86 -3.19 -4.19
C PHE A 88 -2.98 -2.87 -2.99
N ALA A 89 -2.43 -1.65 -2.98
CA ALA A 89 -1.68 -1.11 -1.85
C ALA A 89 -2.19 0.28 -1.47
N ILE A 90 -2.02 0.63 -0.19
CA ILE A 90 -2.28 1.97 0.32
C ILE A 90 -1.01 2.50 0.97
N PHE A 91 -0.59 3.71 0.58
CA PHE A 91 0.62 4.33 1.06
C PHE A 91 0.31 5.52 1.96
N PHE A 92 1.01 5.58 3.10
CA PHE A 92 0.98 6.65 4.08
C PHE A 92 2.38 7.13 4.45
N ASP A 93 3.37 6.80 3.61
CA ASP A 93 4.75 7.23 3.78
C ASP A 93 4.94 8.72 3.44
N ASP A 94 5.90 9.36 4.08
CA ASP A 94 6.32 10.76 3.84
C ASP A 94 5.17 11.78 3.93
N ILE A 95 4.27 11.63 4.88
CA ILE A 95 3.15 12.52 5.15
C ILE A 95 3.24 13.16 6.53
N SER A 96 2.36 14.13 6.78
CA SER A 96 2.21 14.79 8.08
C SER A 96 0.74 15.03 8.43
N GLY A 97 0.47 15.47 9.67
CA GLY A 97 -0.87 15.82 10.12
C GLY A 97 -1.80 14.64 10.34
N GLU A 98 -3.08 14.81 10.08
CA GLU A 98 -4.12 13.81 10.38
C GLU A 98 -3.97 12.50 9.60
N GLY A 99 -3.29 12.53 8.45
CA GLY A 99 -3.01 11.32 7.66
C GLY A 99 -2.12 10.31 8.37
N THR A 100 -1.31 10.75 9.34
CA THR A 100 -0.37 9.89 10.08
C THR A 100 -1.02 9.02 11.16
N ARG A 101 -2.29 9.22 11.45
CA ARG A 101 -3.00 8.52 12.53
C ARG A 101 -3.18 7.04 12.25
N SER A 102 -2.43 6.21 12.93
CA SER A 102 -2.44 4.74 12.74
C SER A 102 -3.79 4.09 13.02
N ASP A 103 -4.57 4.59 13.98
CA ASP A 103 -5.91 4.11 14.26
C ASP A 103 -6.86 4.31 13.07
N ARG A 104 -6.74 5.46 12.40
CA ARG A 104 -7.51 5.77 11.19
C ARG A 104 -7.04 4.96 9.98
N GLN A 105 -5.73 4.82 9.82
CA GLN A 105 -5.13 4.00 8.76
C GLN A 105 -5.60 2.54 8.88
N VAL A 106 -5.52 1.96 10.07
CA VAL A 106 -5.98 0.58 10.33
C VAL A 106 -7.49 0.44 10.10
N GLY A 107 -8.29 1.39 10.58
CA GLY A 107 -9.74 1.40 10.36
C GLY A 107 -10.10 1.39 8.87
N LEU A 108 -9.44 2.23 8.07
CA LEU A 108 -9.61 2.26 6.61
C LEU A 108 -9.23 0.92 5.96
N LEU A 109 -8.07 0.37 6.31
CA LEU A 109 -7.54 -0.87 5.74
C LEU A 109 -8.45 -2.08 6.03
N ASN A 110 -8.90 -2.22 7.27
CA ASN A 110 -9.82 -3.28 7.65
C ASN A 110 -11.16 -3.15 6.92
N ARG A 111 -11.71 -1.93 6.85
CA ARG A 111 -12.97 -1.68 6.14
C ARG A 111 -12.83 -1.95 4.63
N LEU A 112 -11.74 -1.55 3.99
CA LEU A 112 -11.48 -1.87 2.57
C LEU A 112 -11.31 -3.38 2.35
N THR A 113 -10.74 -4.10 3.32
CA THR A 113 -10.64 -5.55 3.24
C THR A 113 -12.02 -6.20 3.24
N ASP A 114 -12.92 -5.74 4.12
CA ASP A 114 -14.29 -6.29 4.18
C ASP A 114 -15.12 -5.88 2.96
N ASP A 115 -15.17 -4.59 2.64
CA ASP A 115 -16.10 -4.03 1.65
C ASP A 115 -15.64 -4.21 0.21
N PHE A 116 -14.33 -4.43 -0.03
CA PHE A 116 -13.78 -4.56 -1.36
C PHE A 116 -13.08 -5.91 -1.58
N VAL A 117 -12.03 -6.22 -0.80
CA VAL A 117 -11.23 -7.44 -1.04
C VAL A 117 -12.09 -8.69 -0.91
N LYS A 118 -12.76 -8.86 0.22
CA LYS A 118 -13.64 -10.02 0.47
C LYS A 118 -14.86 -10.03 -0.46
N ALA A 119 -15.44 -8.86 -0.74
CA ALA A 119 -16.60 -8.74 -1.61
C ALA A 119 -16.31 -9.13 -3.07
N LYS A 120 -15.10 -8.84 -3.59
CA LYS A 120 -14.68 -9.26 -4.94
C LYS A 120 -14.32 -10.75 -5.03
N GLY A 121 -13.69 -11.28 -3.98
CA GLY A 121 -13.34 -12.71 -3.88
C GLY A 121 -12.11 -13.16 -4.69
N ASP A 122 -11.68 -12.36 -5.67
CA ASP A 122 -10.51 -12.62 -6.52
C ASP A 122 -9.41 -11.53 -6.41
N VAL A 123 -9.54 -10.64 -5.42
CA VAL A 123 -8.53 -9.63 -5.06
C VAL A 123 -7.65 -10.18 -3.95
N THR A 124 -6.33 -9.98 -4.09
CA THR A 124 -5.36 -10.40 -3.06
C THR A 124 -5.46 -9.53 -1.81
N SER A 125 -4.90 -9.99 -0.69
CA SER A 125 -4.83 -9.18 0.54
C SER A 125 -4.11 -7.85 0.29
N LEU A 126 -4.58 -6.79 0.94
CA LEU A 126 -4.00 -5.45 0.82
C LEU A 126 -2.55 -5.42 1.30
N THR A 127 -1.80 -4.48 0.77
CA THR A 127 -0.47 -4.10 1.26
C THR A 127 -0.51 -2.65 1.72
N VAL A 128 0.13 -2.34 2.83
CA VAL A 128 0.23 -0.96 3.34
C VAL A 128 1.67 -0.55 3.55
N CYS A 129 2.01 0.68 3.16
CA CYS A 129 3.19 1.37 3.68
C CYS A 129 2.72 2.31 4.79
N PRO A 130 3.04 2.02 6.07
CA PRO A 130 2.65 2.89 7.17
C PRO A 130 3.47 4.18 7.16
N THR A 131 3.05 5.20 7.88
CA THR A 131 3.86 6.42 8.06
C THR A 131 5.19 6.09 8.73
N ASP A 132 5.15 5.21 9.73
CA ASP A 132 6.34 4.76 10.48
C ASP A 132 6.97 3.53 9.82
N TYR A 133 7.41 3.66 8.57
CA TYR A 133 7.93 2.56 7.75
C TYR A 133 9.39 2.18 8.05
N SER A 134 10.05 2.89 8.99
CA SER A 134 11.40 2.57 9.47
C SER A 134 11.52 2.84 10.97
N ARG A 135 12.50 2.21 11.63
CA ARG A 135 12.70 2.34 13.08
C ARG A 135 13.03 3.78 13.50
N MET A 136 13.68 4.56 12.63
CA MET A 136 13.98 5.96 12.91
C MET A 136 12.73 6.86 13.01
N TRP A 137 11.63 6.47 12.38
CA TRP A 137 10.36 7.18 12.43
C TRP A 137 9.44 6.64 13.54
N ALA A 138 9.52 5.32 13.78
CA ALA A 138 8.68 4.66 14.75
C ALA A 138 9.06 5.02 16.18
N GLY A 139 8.06 5.21 17.03
CA GLY A 139 8.27 5.46 18.44
C GLY A 139 8.87 4.23 19.16
N PRO A 140 9.58 4.46 20.29
CA PRO A 140 10.26 3.40 21.03
C PRO A 140 9.35 2.54 21.90
N GLY A 141 8.08 2.93 22.07
CA GLY A 141 7.17 2.38 23.08
C GLY A 141 6.23 1.29 22.60
N GLU A 142 5.57 0.61 23.53
CA GLU A 142 4.54 -0.40 23.26
C GLU A 142 3.24 0.19 22.67
N ASN A 143 3.07 1.50 22.78
CA ASN A 143 1.91 2.23 22.27
C ASN A 143 2.25 3.12 21.07
N ASP A 144 3.33 2.81 20.38
CA ASP A 144 3.66 3.47 19.12
C ASP A 144 2.65 3.16 18.00
N GLN A 145 2.78 3.85 16.89
CA GLN A 145 1.87 3.69 15.75
C GLN A 145 1.92 2.27 15.16
N LEU A 146 3.09 1.64 15.10
CA LEU A 146 3.24 0.26 14.63
C LEU A 146 2.58 -0.76 15.57
N ALA A 147 2.59 -0.52 16.88
CA ALA A 147 1.88 -1.37 17.82
C ALA A 147 0.36 -1.36 17.59
N THR A 148 -0.20 -0.23 17.12
CA THR A 148 -1.61 -0.15 16.71
C THR A 148 -1.90 -1.09 15.54
N TYR A 149 -1.00 -1.16 14.56
CA TYR A 149 -1.08 -2.13 13.48
C TYR A 149 -1.08 -3.57 14.00
N GLY A 150 -0.17 -3.89 14.91
CA GLY A 150 -0.09 -5.23 15.51
C GLY A 150 -1.31 -5.64 16.32
N LYS A 151 -2.01 -4.68 16.94
CA LYS A 151 -3.16 -4.94 17.80
C LYS A 151 -4.46 -5.16 17.00
N THR A 152 -4.68 -4.41 15.93
CA THR A 152 -6.01 -4.27 15.33
C THR A 152 -6.08 -4.42 13.82
N LEU A 153 -4.94 -4.39 13.09
CA LEU A 153 -4.93 -4.63 11.66
C LEU A 153 -5.19 -6.10 11.34
N TYR A 154 -6.03 -6.39 10.37
CA TYR A 154 -6.30 -7.77 9.94
C TYR A 154 -5.00 -8.48 9.54
N PRO A 155 -4.80 -9.75 9.98
CA PRO A 155 -3.52 -10.44 9.91
C PRO A 155 -3.04 -10.71 8.46
N GLU A 156 -3.95 -10.79 7.51
CA GLU A 156 -3.64 -11.01 6.09
C GLU A 156 -3.04 -9.78 5.39
N ILE A 157 -3.19 -8.56 5.95
CA ILE A 157 -2.69 -7.33 5.33
C ILE A 157 -1.17 -7.26 5.51
N LYS A 158 -0.44 -7.11 4.41
CA LYS A 158 1.02 -6.98 4.40
C LYS A 158 1.44 -5.57 4.79
N VAL A 159 2.50 -5.44 5.58
CA VAL A 159 3.00 -4.15 6.08
C VAL A 159 4.44 -3.95 5.63
N PHE A 160 4.71 -2.89 4.88
CA PHE A 160 6.05 -2.53 4.44
C PHE A 160 6.95 -2.05 5.57
N TRP A 161 8.23 -2.37 5.44
CA TRP A 161 9.30 -1.96 6.34
C TRP A 161 10.61 -1.79 5.59
N THR A 162 11.36 -0.72 5.85
CA THR A 162 12.65 -0.46 5.21
C THR A 162 13.86 -0.90 6.04
N GLY A 163 13.71 -1.00 7.37
CA GLY A 163 14.80 -1.33 8.29
C GLY A 163 14.97 -0.28 9.38
N ASP A 164 16.15 -0.20 9.99
CA ASP A 164 16.43 0.76 11.06
C ASP A 164 16.42 2.20 10.58
N VAL A 165 16.80 2.42 9.32
CA VAL A 165 16.73 3.70 8.59
C VAL A 165 16.13 3.46 7.19
N VAL A 166 15.94 4.51 6.41
CA VAL A 166 15.31 4.41 5.08
C VAL A 166 16.12 3.53 4.13
N CYS A 167 17.44 3.69 4.10
CA CYS A 167 18.38 2.81 3.38
C CYS A 167 19.19 2.04 4.43
N SER A 168 18.91 0.77 4.62
CA SER A 168 19.40 0.00 5.76
C SER A 168 19.67 -1.45 5.36
N ASP A 169 20.64 -2.06 6.02
CA ASP A 169 20.77 -3.50 6.01
C ASP A 169 19.61 -4.16 6.76
N LEU A 170 19.15 -5.30 6.25
CA LEU A 170 18.13 -6.11 6.90
C LEU A 170 18.82 -7.09 7.85
N THR A 171 18.87 -6.73 9.14
CA THR A 171 19.44 -7.56 10.20
C THR A 171 18.36 -8.33 10.95
N ASN A 172 18.72 -9.42 11.62
CA ASN A 172 17.79 -10.14 12.49
C ASN A 172 17.20 -9.24 13.58
N ASP A 173 18.01 -8.32 14.14
CA ASP A 173 17.53 -7.36 15.15
C ASP A 173 16.40 -6.49 14.63
N THR A 174 16.57 -5.85 13.46
CA THR A 174 15.49 -5.01 12.89
C THR A 174 14.27 -5.84 12.51
N MET A 175 14.45 -7.06 11.99
CA MET A 175 13.34 -7.96 11.65
C MET A 175 12.55 -8.40 12.89
N ASP A 176 13.22 -8.82 13.95
CA ASP A 176 12.57 -9.20 15.21
C ASP A 176 11.88 -8.00 15.85
N TRP A 177 12.51 -6.84 15.80
CA TRP A 177 11.96 -5.59 16.34
C TRP A 177 10.62 -5.23 15.67
N VAL A 178 10.55 -5.18 14.33
CA VAL A 178 9.32 -4.82 13.63
C VAL A 178 8.26 -5.92 13.74
N ASN A 179 8.65 -7.18 13.52
CA ASN A 179 7.72 -8.32 13.55
C ASN A 179 7.02 -8.48 14.91
N SER A 180 7.75 -8.20 16.01
CA SER A 180 7.18 -8.22 17.36
C SER A 180 6.12 -7.13 17.57
N ARG A 181 6.23 -5.98 16.90
CA ARG A 181 5.28 -4.87 16.98
C ARG A 181 4.05 -5.08 16.12
N ILE A 182 4.25 -5.37 14.84
CA ILE A 182 3.14 -5.55 13.89
C ILE A 182 2.49 -6.93 13.97
N LYS A 183 3.03 -7.85 14.80
CA LYS A 183 2.53 -9.22 15.04
C LYS A 183 2.39 -10.07 13.78
N ARG A 184 3.28 -9.85 12.81
CA ARG A 184 3.38 -10.57 11.55
C ARG A 184 4.75 -10.36 10.93
N PRO A 185 5.20 -11.20 9.96
CA PRO A 185 6.37 -10.89 9.15
C PRO A 185 6.17 -9.58 8.38
N ALA A 186 7.16 -8.70 8.42
CA ALA A 186 7.15 -7.49 7.60
C ALA A 186 7.34 -7.81 6.13
N TYR A 187 6.82 -6.95 5.27
CA TYR A 187 7.07 -6.98 3.83
C TYR A 187 8.16 -5.96 3.53
N TYR A 188 9.38 -6.45 3.24
CA TYR A 188 10.54 -5.59 3.21
C TYR A 188 10.62 -4.76 1.93
N TRP A 189 10.74 -3.46 2.11
CA TRP A 189 11.09 -2.50 1.06
C TRP A 189 12.57 -2.14 1.23
N TRP A 190 13.43 -2.89 0.58
CA TRP A 190 14.85 -2.72 0.72
C TRP A 190 15.38 -1.67 -0.25
N ASN A 191 15.71 -0.49 0.30
CA ASN A 191 16.41 0.57 -0.41
C ASN A 191 17.92 0.40 -0.29
N TYR A 192 18.66 0.81 -1.32
CA TYR A 192 20.13 0.83 -1.31
C TYR A 192 20.67 1.87 -2.30
#